data_c0ac17b3c509f389b85dd53f2e92fe30
#
_entry.id   c0ac17b3c509f389b85dd53f2e92fe30
#
_cell.length_a   1.000
_cell.length_b   1.000
_cell.length_c   1.000
_cell.angle_alpha   90.00
_cell.angle_beta   90.00
_cell.angle_gamma   90.00
#
_symmetry.space_group_name_H-M   'P 1'
#
loop_
_entity.id
_entity.type
_entity.pdbx_description
1 polymer ?
#
loop_
_entity_poly.entity_id
_entity_poly.type
_entity_poly.pdbx_seq_one_letter_code
_entity_poly.pdbx_strand_id
1 'polypeptide(L)'
;MGNIKTILAGLSLTMAVGMPAVASDELTMVVGTYTDQSTSDGMYVYRFNQRKGKSQLLGDVQAGNPSFLMMNHDANRVYAVSEYDDGRQGLGAFILNRTEGTMTPLGYQKCGTKATRPENKMPGAAPCNVMLYGGHVVKIGRAHV
;
A
#
# COMPACT_ATOMS: atom_id res chain seq x y z
N MET A 1 -67.98 -17.40 -31.80
CA MET A 1 -67.90 -16.83 -30.44
C MET A 1 -66.49 -17.13 -29.90
N GLY A 2 -65.57 -16.21 -30.01
CA GLY A 2 -64.20 -16.38 -29.59
C GLY A 2 -63.90 -15.45 -28.40
N ASN A 3 -63.50 -16.02 -27.27
CA ASN A 3 -63.15 -15.28 -26.06
C ASN A 3 -61.70 -14.71 -26.15
N ILE A 4 -61.60 -13.42 -26.19
CA ILE A 4 -60.31 -12.70 -26.06
C ILE A 4 -60.00 -12.62 -24.59
N LYS A 5 -58.94 -13.34 -24.15
CA LYS A 5 -58.34 -13.19 -22.82
C LYS A 5 -57.32 -12.05 -22.84
N THR A 6 -57.67 -10.93 -22.21
CA THR A 6 -56.78 -9.81 -22.00
C THR A 6 -55.78 -10.18 -20.91
N ILE A 7 -54.49 -10.30 -21.26
CA ILE A 7 -53.40 -10.47 -20.30
C ILE A 7 -52.93 -9.07 -19.88
N LEU A 8 -53.20 -8.68 -18.65
CA LEU A 8 -52.64 -7.51 -18.04
C LEU A 8 -51.21 -7.86 -17.57
N ALA A 9 -50.21 -7.38 -18.29
CA ALA A 9 -48.82 -7.44 -17.84
C ALA A 9 -48.60 -6.29 -16.87
N GLY A 10 -48.51 -6.61 -15.58
CA GLY A 10 -48.13 -5.66 -14.53
C GLY A 10 -46.65 -5.35 -14.60
N LEU A 11 -46.31 -4.15 -15.03
CA LEU A 11 -44.95 -3.62 -14.98
C LEU A 11 -44.64 -3.17 -13.57
N SER A 12 -43.95 -4.00 -12.74
CA SER A 12 -43.51 -3.62 -11.41
C SER A 12 -42.20 -2.83 -11.55
N LEU A 13 -42.29 -1.50 -11.40
CA LEU A 13 -41.14 -0.61 -11.33
C LEU A 13 -40.55 -0.71 -9.93
N THR A 14 -39.52 -1.53 -9.75
CA THR A 14 -38.70 -1.58 -8.52
C THR A 14 -37.80 -0.36 -8.48
N MET A 15 -38.17 0.64 -7.71
CA MET A 15 -37.24 1.74 -7.34
C MET A 15 -36.19 1.21 -6.40
N ALA A 16 -34.98 1.01 -6.91
CA ALA A 16 -33.81 0.80 -6.05
C ALA A 16 -33.51 2.12 -5.32
N VAL A 17 -33.96 2.21 -4.08
CA VAL A 17 -33.52 3.29 -3.18
C VAL A 17 -32.06 3.07 -2.90
N GLY A 18 -31.18 3.85 -3.54
CA GLY A 18 -29.76 3.87 -3.26
C GLY A 18 -29.54 4.28 -1.80
N MET A 19 -29.23 3.31 -0.93
CA MET A 19 -28.79 3.65 0.42
C MET A 19 -27.47 4.43 0.32
N PRO A 20 -27.34 5.59 0.98
CA PRO A 20 -26.06 6.29 1.03
C PRO A 20 -25.03 5.34 1.63
N ALA A 21 -23.90 5.14 0.95
CA ALA A 21 -22.79 4.39 1.48
C ALA A 21 -22.30 5.10 2.76
N VAL A 22 -22.60 4.53 3.92
CA VAL A 22 -22.06 5.02 5.19
C VAL A 22 -20.56 4.75 5.14
N ALA A 23 -19.77 5.81 5.20
CA ALA A 23 -18.32 5.68 5.27
C ALA A 23 -17.97 4.81 6.49
N SER A 24 -17.17 3.77 6.27
CA SER A 24 -16.75 2.90 7.36
C SER A 24 -15.86 3.69 8.34
N ASP A 25 -16.15 3.56 9.63
CA ASP A 25 -15.28 4.09 10.68
C ASP A 25 -13.93 3.33 10.76
N GLU A 26 -13.85 2.18 10.09
CA GLU A 26 -12.69 1.30 10.09
C GLU A 26 -11.85 1.54 8.84
N LEU A 27 -10.57 1.83 9.05
CA LEU A 27 -9.56 2.01 8.01
C LEU A 27 -8.49 0.93 8.14
N THR A 28 -7.88 0.55 7.01
CA THR A 28 -6.62 -0.19 7.02
C THR A 28 -5.48 0.81 7.10
N MET A 29 -4.63 0.68 8.10
CA MET A 29 -3.45 1.51 8.31
C MET A 29 -2.20 0.65 8.17
N VAL A 30 -1.23 1.08 7.37
CA VAL A 30 0.08 0.44 7.24
C VAL A 30 1.13 1.35 7.86
N VAL A 31 1.94 0.80 8.74
CA VAL A 31 3.00 1.51 9.48
C VAL A 31 4.34 0.89 9.14
N GLY A 32 5.30 1.70 8.72
CA GLY A 32 6.70 1.32 8.55
C GLY A 32 7.53 1.79 9.73
N THR A 33 8.56 1.03 10.08
CA THR A 33 9.44 1.30 11.23
C THR A 33 10.90 1.04 10.87
N TYR A 34 11.84 1.62 11.62
CA TYR A 34 13.23 1.22 11.53
C TYR A 34 13.44 -0.16 12.15
N THR A 35 14.25 -1.00 11.48
CA THR A 35 14.58 -2.36 11.92
C THR A 35 16.02 -2.50 12.43
N ASP A 36 16.91 -1.60 12.03
CA ASP A 36 18.29 -1.60 12.54
C ASP A 36 18.28 -1.29 14.04
N GLN A 37 18.97 -2.14 14.82
CA GLN A 37 19.08 -2.04 16.27
C GLN A 37 17.73 -2.09 17.01
N SER A 38 16.73 -2.72 16.41
CA SER A 38 15.41 -2.90 17.00
C SER A 38 14.91 -4.35 16.81
N THR A 39 13.84 -4.70 17.50
CA THR A 39 13.15 -5.99 17.38
C THR A 39 11.96 -5.92 16.39
N SER A 40 11.87 -4.83 15.62
CA SER A 40 10.78 -4.63 14.68
C SER A 40 10.96 -5.49 13.43
N ASP A 41 9.87 -6.06 12.91
CA ASP A 41 9.84 -6.76 11.64
C ASP A 41 9.84 -5.82 10.43
N GLY A 42 9.50 -4.55 10.63
CA GLY A 42 9.55 -3.51 9.60
C GLY A 42 8.20 -2.91 9.29
N MET A 43 7.25 -3.64 8.72
CA MET A 43 5.93 -3.10 8.42
C MET A 43 4.83 -3.87 9.13
N TYR A 44 3.81 -3.11 9.58
CA TYR A 44 2.66 -3.61 10.32
C TYR A 44 1.37 -3.15 9.68
N VAL A 45 0.35 -4.02 9.66
CA VAL A 45 -0.99 -3.71 9.18
C VAL A 45 -1.93 -3.65 10.36
N TYR A 46 -2.65 -2.55 10.48
CA TYR A 46 -3.64 -2.35 11.54
C TYR A 46 -5.02 -2.11 10.95
N ARG A 47 -6.03 -2.55 11.68
CA ARG A 47 -7.39 -2.01 11.58
C ARG A 47 -7.50 -0.83 12.53
N PHE A 48 -7.78 0.35 11.99
CA PHE A 48 -7.86 1.59 12.75
C PHE A 48 -9.29 2.11 12.75
N ASN A 49 -9.87 2.24 13.94
CA ASN A 49 -11.18 2.87 14.12
C ASN A 49 -10.97 4.36 14.35
N GLN A 50 -11.28 5.17 13.34
CA GLN A 50 -11.04 6.62 13.36
C GLN A 50 -11.94 7.37 14.35
N ARG A 51 -13.14 6.85 14.67
CA ARG A 51 -14.02 7.47 15.65
C ARG A 51 -13.53 7.27 17.09
N LYS A 52 -13.00 6.08 17.38
CA LYS A 52 -12.56 5.70 18.73
C LYS A 52 -11.08 5.97 18.97
N GLY A 53 -10.31 6.29 17.91
CA GLY A 53 -8.86 6.41 17.98
C GLY A 53 -8.14 5.12 18.40
N LYS A 54 -8.71 3.95 18.10
CA LYS A 54 -8.18 2.65 18.50
C LYS A 54 -7.66 1.89 17.28
N SER A 55 -6.53 1.21 17.45
CA SER A 55 -5.94 0.31 16.45
C SER A 55 -5.89 -1.11 16.96
N GLN A 56 -6.03 -2.07 16.04
CA GLN A 56 -5.83 -3.49 16.23
C GLN A 56 -4.80 -3.99 15.25
N LEU A 57 -3.73 -4.60 15.70
CA LEU A 57 -2.75 -5.25 14.83
C LEU A 57 -3.42 -6.44 14.12
N LEU A 58 -3.27 -6.52 12.80
CA LEU A 58 -3.76 -7.60 11.97
C LEU A 58 -2.63 -8.52 11.51
N GLY A 59 -1.47 -7.95 11.17
CA GLY A 59 -0.33 -8.69 10.70
C GLY A 59 0.89 -7.80 10.51
N ASP A 60 2.01 -8.44 10.21
CA ASP A 60 3.30 -7.82 9.94
C ASP A 60 3.98 -8.45 8.73
N VAL A 61 4.99 -7.79 8.21
CA VAL A 61 5.87 -8.32 7.18
C VAL A 61 7.28 -7.78 7.35
N GLN A 62 8.25 -8.64 7.15
CA GLN A 62 9.66 -8.25 7.23
C GLN A 62 10.04 -7.32 6.08
N ALA A 63 10.58 -6.17 6.44
CA ALA A 63 11.13 -5.18 5.52
C ALA A 63 12.23 -4.38 6.23
N GLY A 64 13.34 -4.16 5.54
CA GLY A 64 14.47 -3.45 6.13
C GLY A 64 14.27 -1.93 6.08
N ASN A 65 14.24 -1.28 7.24
CA ASN A 65 14.08 0.18 7.41
C ASN A 65 13.05 0.84 6.49
N PRO A 66 11.78 0.36 6.45
CA PRO A 66 10.73 0.91 5.59
C PRO A 66 10.23 2.25 6.14
N SER A 67 11.05 3.28 6.10
CA SER A 67 10.79 4.58 6.71
C SER A 67 9.77 5.44 5.95
N PHE A 68 9.54 5.15 4.68
CA PHE A 68 8.53 5.83 3.86
C PHE A 68 7.76 4.84 2.99
N LEU A 69 6.43 4.97 2.99
CA LEU A 69 5.51 4.08 2.31
C LEU A 69 4.62 4.86 1.34
N MET A 70 4.27 4.21 0.23
CA MET A 70 3.28 4.71 -0.73
C MET A 70 2.36 3.57 -1.14
N MET A 71 1.05 3.81 -1.18
CA MET A 71 0.08 2.88 -1.75
C MET A 71 -0.32 3.30 -3.17
N ASN A 72 -0.62 2.32 -4.02
CA ASN A 72 -1.27 2.60 -5.30
C ASN A 72 -2.72 3.07 -5.10
N HIS A 73 -3.34 3.60 -6.16
CA HIS A 73 -4.70 4.12 -6.11
C HIS A 73 -5.73 3.09 -5.60
N ASP A 74 -5.60 1.83 -5.99
CA ASP A 74 -6.52 0.75 -5.59
C ASP A 74 -6.28 0.26 -4.16
N ALA A 75 -5.26 0.79 -3.49
CA ALA A 75 -4.85 0.42 -2.14
C ALA A 75 -4.67 -1.11 -1.94
N ASN A 76 -4.13 -1.78 -2.96
CA ASN A 76 -3.80 -3.20 -2.93
C ASN A 76 -2.29 -3.47 -3.10
N ARG A 77 -1.49 -2.42 -3.34
CA ARG A 77 -0.03 -2.50 -3.40
C ARG A 77 0.61 -1.43 -2.53
N VAL A 78 1.62 -1.84 -1.79
CA VAL A 78 2.45 -0.96 -0.97
C VAL A 78 3.87 -0.97 -1.53
N TYR A 79 4.44 0.20 -1.68
CA TYR A 79 5.84 0.40 -2.03
C TYR A 79 6.54 1.02 -0.83
N ALA A 80 7.65 0.43 -0.43
CA ALA A 80 8.41 0.85 0.74
C ALA A 80 9.86 1.12 0.36
N VAL A 81 10.40 2.25 0.78
CA VAL A 81 11.84 2.45 0.71
C VAL A 81 12.55 1.55 1.72
N SER A 82 13.78 1.16 1.43
CA SER A 82 14.70 0.58 2.42
C SER A 82 15.79 1.60 2.67
N GLU A 83 15.66 2.33 3.79
CA GLU A 83 16.54 3.46 4.10
C GLU A 83 17.86 2.99 4.70
N TYR A 84 18.76 2.60 3.81
CA TYR A 84 20.14 2.21 4.13
C TYR A 84 21.13 3.04 3.32
N ASP A 85 22.38 3.08 3.77
CA ASP A 85 23.50 3.72 3.07
C ASP A 85 24.71 2.78 2.88
N ASP A 86 24.54 1.50 3.18
CA ASP A 86 25.57 0.46 3.24
C ASP A 86 25.51 -0.57 2.09
N GLY A 87 24.70 -0.30 1.05
CA GLY A 87 24.49 -1.21 -0.08
C GLY A 87 23.20 -2.05 0.00
N ARG A 88 22.47 -1.92 1.11
CA ARG A 88 21.14 -2.54 1.28
C ARG A 88 20.00 -1.64 0.83
N GLN A 89 20.29 -0.39 0.45
CA GLN A 89 19.27 0.57 0.05
C GLN A 89 18.48 0.12 -1.17
N GLY A 90 17.18 0.36 -1.17
CA GLY A 90 16.32 -0.09 -2.24
C GLY A 90 14.87 0.31 -2.11
N LEU A 91 14.05 -0.39 -2.87
CA LEU A 91 12.61 -0.25 -2.91
C LEU A 91 11.98 -1.65 -2.90
N GLY A 92 11.14 -1.92 -1.92
CA GLY A 92 10.30 -3.10 -1.83
C GLY A 92 8.91 -2.83 -2.41
N ALA A 93 8.31 -3.86 -3.01
CA ALA A 93 6.92 -3.87 -3.44
C ALA A 93 6.18 -5.04 -2.78
N PHE A 94 4.95 -4.80 -2.33
CA PHE A 94 4.14 -5.76 -1.58
C PHE A 94 2.69 -5.74 -2.06
N ILE A 95 2.02 -6.90 -2.04
CA ILE A 95 0.56 -6.98 -2.17
C ILE A 95 -0.05 -6.84 -0.78
N LEU A 96 -1.02 -5.96 -0.63
CA LEU A 96 -1.79 -5.78 0.59
C LEU A 96 -3.18 -6.41 0.45
N ASN A 97 -3.48 -7.40 1.29
CA ASN A 97 -4.83 -7.89 1.50
C ASN A 97 -5.45 -7.15 2.71
N ARG A 98 -6.26 -6.14 2.43
CA ARG A 98 -6.87 -5.30 3.48
C ARG A 98 -7.88 -6.03 4.35
N THR A 99 -8.52 -7.07 3.82
CA THR A 99 -9.52 -7.85 4.57
C THR A 99 -8.86 -8.70 5.62
N GLU A 100 -7.80 -9.39 5.25
CA GLU A 100 -7.05 -10.28 6.15
C GLU A 100 -5.99 -9.54 6.94
N GLY A 101 -5.56 -8.36 6.49
CA GLY A 101 -4.48 -7.61 7.11
C GLY A 101 -3.11 -8.19 6.83
N THR A 102 -2.96 -8.91 5.71
CA THR A 102 -1.69 -9.55 5.33
C THR A 102 -0.99 -8.77 4.22
N MET A 103 0.35 -8.81 4.22
CA MET A 103 1.18 -8.30 3.14
C MET A 103 2.10 -9.39 2.61
N THR A 104 2.17 -9.52 1.28
CA THR A 104 3.03 -10.49 0.59
C THR A 104 4.06 -9.75 -0.25
N PRO A 105 5.38 -10.03 -0.06
CA PRO A 105 6.41 -9.44 -0.90
C PRO A 105 6.22 -9.81 -2.37
N LEU A 106 6.29 -8.81 -3.27
CA LEU A 106 6.32 -8.99 -4.72
C LEU A 106 7.75 -8.99 -5.27
N GLY A 107 8.61 -8.20 -4.65
CA GLY A 107 9.98 -8.07 -5.07
C GLY A 107 10.70 -6.91 -4.42
N TYR A 108 12.00 -6.86 -4.65
CA TYR A 108 12.89 -5.84 -4.13
C TYR A 108 13.86 -5.37 -5.22
N GLN A 109 13.92 -4.06 -5.43
CA GLN A 109 14.86 -3.45 -6.36
C GLN A 109 15.92 -2.66 -5.60
N LYS A 110 17.17 -3.12 -5.64
CA LYS A 110 18.31 -2.35 -5.10
C LYS A 110 18.46 -1.03 -5.86
N CYS A 111 18.74 0.02 -5.12
CA CYS A 111 19.03 1.33 -5.68
C CYS A 111 20.55 1.50 -5.82
N GLY A 112 20.97 1.83 -7.04
CA GLY A 112 22.37 2.12 -7.34
C GLY A 112 23.25 0.87 -7.42
N THR A 113 23.69 0.53 -8.61
CA THR A 113 24.83 -0.37 -8.81
C THR A 113 26.08 0.48 -8.98
N LYS A 114 27.23 -0.04 -8.54
CA LYS A 114 28.58 0.59 -8.72
C LYS A 114 28.86 0.97 -10.17
N ALA A 115 28.10 0.48 -11.13
CA ALA A 115 28.31 0.66 -12.56
C ALA A 115 28.01 2.07 -13.11
N THR A 116 27.37 2.94 -12.34
CA THR A 116 26.86 4.22 -12.89
C THR A 116 27.55 5.48 -12.35
N ARG A 117 28.56 5.37 -11.46
CA ARG A 117 29.34 6.53 -11.02
C ARG A 117 30.81 6.21 -10.76
N PRO A 118 31.73 7.05 -11.24
CA PRO A 118 33.10 7.03 -10.77
C PRO A 118 33.15 7.55 -9.33
N GLU A 119 34.00 6.92 -8.52
CA GLU A 119 34.45 7.36 -7.20
C GLU A 119 33.45 7.24 -6.04
N ASN A 120 33.55 6.13 -5.30
CA ASN A 120 33.21 5.94 -3.87
C ASN A 120 31.87 6.49 -3.33
N LYS A 121 30.97 7.00 -4.16
CA LYS A 121 29.63 7.45 -3.74
C LYS A 121 28.60 6.40 -4.11
N MET A 122 27.92 5.85 -3.12
CA MET A 122 26.78 4.96 -3.31
C MET A 122 25.61 5.76 -3.91
N PRO A 123 25.24 5.57 -5.19
CA PRO A 123 24.12 6.31 -5.76
C PRO A 123 22.82 5.90 -5.08
N GLY A 124 22.08 6.90 -4.60
CA GLY A 124 20.77 6.69 -4.01
C GLY A 124 20.77 6.13 -2.59
N ALA A 125 21.83 6.42 -1.81
CA ALA A 125 21.87 6.14 -0.39
C ALA A 125 20.71 6.78 0.37
N ALA A 126 20.31 6.15 1.46
CA ALA A 126 19.24 6.59 2.35
C ALA A 126 17.99 7.09 1.61
N PRO A 127 17.30 6.23 0.83
CA PRO A 127 16.06 6.62 0.18
C PRO A 127 15.02 6.95 1.25
N CYS A 128 14.46 8.15 1.21
CA CYS A 128 13.57 8.67 2.24
C CYS A 128 12.19 9.05 1.71
N ASN A 129 11.94 8.82 0.43
CA ASN A 129 10.64 9.09 -0.19
C ASN A 129 10.42 8.20 -1.41
N VAL A 130 9.17 7.87 -1.69
CA VAL A 130 8.72 7.17 -2.88
C VAL A 130 7.41 7.78 -3.37
N MET A 131 7.26 7.91 -4.69
CA MET A 131 6.04 8.39 -5.34
C MET A 131 5.67 7.52 -6.53
N LEU A 132 4.40 7.53 -6.90
CA LEU A 132 3.88 6.89 -8.10
C LEU A 132 3.59 7.97 -9.14
N TYR A 133 4.14 7.82 -10.35
CA TYR A 133 3.92 8.74 -11.44
C TYR A 133 3.93 8.00 -12.80
N GLY A 134 2.88 8.18 -13.60
CA GLY A 134 2.78 7.61 -14.95
C GLY A 134 3.00 6.10 -15.02
N GLY A 135 2.54 5.33 -14.01
CA GLY A 135 2.75 3.88 -13.93
C GLY A 135 4.14 3.46 -13.45
N HIS A 136 4.99 4.42 -13.11
CA HIS A 136 6.33 4.18 -12.58
C HIS A 136 6.40 4.46 -11.09
N VAL A 137 7.30 3.74 -10.39
CA VAL A 137 7.66 4.02 -9.01
C VAL A 137 8.96 4.83 -9.01
N VAL A 138 8.90 6.04 -8.47
CA VAL A 138 10.04 6.96 -8.39
C VAL A 138 10.45 7.10 -6.93
N LYS A 139 11.69 6.84 -6.62
CA LYS A 139 12.25 7.03 -5.27
C LYS A 139 13.17 8.24 -5.23
N ILE A 140 13.17 8.92 -4.09
CA ILE A 140 14.05 10.03 -3.78
C ILE A 140 14.93 9.62 -2.61
N GLY A 141 16.21 9.86 -2.69
CA GLY A 141 17.18 9.62 -1.64
C GLY A 141 18.10 10.81 -1.44
N ARG A 142 18.95 10.77 -0.42
CA ARG A 142 19.94 11.81 -0.20
C ARG A 142 20.89 11.91 -1.40
N ALA A 143 21.05 13.12 -1.92
CA ALA A 143 22.21 13.45 -2.72
C ALA A 143 23.38 13.70 -1.75
N HIS A 144 24.40 12.85 -1.80
CA HIS A 144 25.67 13.20 -1.18
C HIS A 144 26.36 14.24 -2.09
N VAL A 145 26.47 15.45 -1.58
CA VAL A 145 27.28 16.52 -2.16
C VAL A 145 28.73 16.25 -1.79
#